data_144c8682b041e9a911da177cafac5b99
#
_entry.id   144c8682b041e9a911da177cafac5b99
#
_cell.length_a   1.000
_cell.length_b   1.000
_cell.length_c   1.000
_cell.angle_alpha   90.00
_cell.angle_beta   90.00
_cell.angle_gamma   90.00
#
_symmetry.space_group_name_H-M   'P 1'
#
loop_
_entity.id
_entity.type
_entity.pdbx_description
1 polymer ?
#
loop_
_entity_poly.entity_id
_entity_poly.type
_entity_poly.pdbx_seq_one_letter_code
_entity_poly.pdbx_strand_id
1 'polypeptide(L)'
;MNWIKFSKWADVLDSEDGKYEFPCVYVLTEKDGTPLYIGKAATKRRVKGGTTWSGGLRQRYYHDWTVLDACMKGTGRHIFIAKVDQRKASAIEKQLIYENKPEYNENGKTTAPKTSWVLIHKGTRPKMKKGLA
;
A
#
# COMPACT_ATOMS: atom_id res chain seq x y z
N MET A 1 11.15 5.18 -3.09
CA MET A 1 10.34 4.37 -2.16
C MET A 1 11.14 3.15 -1.74
N ASN A 2 11.30 2.96 -0.44
CA ASN A 2 11.99 1.80 0.11
C ASN A 2 10.95 0.73 0.47
N TRP A 3 10.97 -0.38 -0.24
CA TRP A 3 10.00 -1.45 -0.06
C TRP A 3 10.49 -2.50 0.93
N ILE A 4 9.57 -2.97 1.78
CA ILE A 4 9.79 -4.09 2.71
C ILE A 4 8.82 -5.19 2.31
N LYS A 5 9.33 -6.41 2.18
CA LYS A 5 8.58 -7.58 1.71
C LYS A 5 8.15 -8.46 2.88
N PHE A 6 6.91 -8.93 2.82
CA PHE A 6 6.35 -9.89 3.77
C PHE A 6 5.63 -10.99 3.01
N SER A 7 5.57 -12.19 3.61
CA SER A 7 4.89 -13.35 3.03
C SER A 7 3.46 -13.52 3.55
N LYS A 8 3.11 -12.89 4.66
CA LYS A 8 1.78 -13.00 5.27
C LYS A 8 1.46 -11.79 6.12
N TRP A 9 0.17 -11.52 6.29
CA TRP A 9 -0.31 -10.39 7.08
C TRP A 9 0.09 -10.48 8.55
N ALA A 10 0.15 -11.69 9.13
CA ALA A 10 0.55 -11.84 10.53
C ALA A 10 1.92 -11.23 10.82
N ASP A 11 2.87 -11.35 9.90
CA ASP A 11 4.21 -10.78 10.07
C ASP A 11 4.21 -9.26 10.14
N VAL A 12 3.21 -8.63 9.57
CA VAL A 12 3.03 -7.17 9.61
C VAL A 12 2.25 -6.75 10.84
N LEU A 13 1.11 -7.41 11.07
CA LEU A 13 0.12 -6.98 12.07
C LEU A 13 0.53 -7.32 13.50
N ASP A 14 1.23 -8.44 13.68
CA ASP A 14 1.67 -8.93 15.00
C ASP A 14 3.06 -8.43 15.40
N SER A 15 3.61 -7.48 14.63
CA SER A 15 4.89 -6.87 14.96
C SER A 15 4.80 -6.10 16.28
N GLU A 16 5.89 -6.16 17.07
CA GLU A 16 5.97 -5.45 18.33
C GLU A 16 5.83 -3.94 18.18
N ASP A 17 5.15 -3.31 19.13
CA ASP A 17 5.04 -1.85 19.27
C ASP A 17 4.52 -1.10 18.03
N GLY A 18 3.75 -1.76 17.18
CA GLY A 18 3.23 -1.11 15.99
C GLY A 18 4.33 -0.68 15.02
N LYS A 19 5.37 -1.48 14.88
CA LYS A 19 6.55 -1.18 14.06
C LYS A 19 6.20 -0.71 12.64
N TYR A 20 5.13 -1.22 12.06
CA TYR A 20 4.70 -0.89 10.70
C TYR A 20 3.47 0.02 10.66
N GLU A 21 3.12 0.65 11.78
CA GLU A 21 2.03 1.63 11.89
C GLU A 21 2.52 3.04 11.54
N PHE A 22 2.92 3.23 10.30
CA PHE A 22 3.36 4.51 9.76
C PHE A 22 2.61 4.79 8.45
N PRO A 23 2.57 6.05 7.96
CA PRO A 23 2.00 6.33 6.65
C PRO A 23 2.71 5.53 5.58
N CYS A 24 1.96 4.74 4.83
CA CYS A 24 2.53 3.84 3.83
C CYS A 24 1.61 3.62 2.64
N VAL A 25 2.23 3.20 1.55
CA VAL A 25 1.56 2.55 0.45
C VAL A 25 1.91 1.08 0.51
N TYR A 26 0.94 0.20 0.33
CA TYR A 26 1.18 -1.24 0.30
C TYR A 26 0.71 -1.83 -1.02
N VAL A 27 1.39 -2.90 -1.44
CA VAL A 27 1.11 -3.60 -2.69
C VAL A 27 1.07 -5.09 -2.41
N LEU A 28 -0.03 -5.73 -2.77
CA LEU A 28 -0.16 -7.18 -2.73
C LEU A 28 0.17 -7.71 -4.12
N THR A 29 1.02 -8.74 -4.19
CA THR A 29 1.54 -9.19 -5.47
C THR A 29 1.43 -10.70 -5.67
N GLU A 30 1.48 -11.11 -6.93
CA GLU A 30 1.79 -12.47 -7.32
C GLU A 30 3.23 -12.82 -6.92
N LYS A 31 3.60 -14.09 -7.05
CA LYS A 31 4.95 -14.57 -6.76
C LYS A 31 6.03 -13.81 -7.55
N ASP A 32 5.74 -13.44 -8.78
CA ASP A 32 6.68 -12.72 -9.65
C ASP A 32 6.75 -11.22 -9.36
N GLY A 33 5.94 -10.72 -8.42
CA GLY A 33 5.88 -9.31 -8.07
C GLY A 33 4.81 -8.51 -8.79
N THR A 34 4.03 -9.12 -9.67
CA THR A 34 2.94 -8.42 -10.38
C THR A 34 1.89 -7.93 -9.39
N PRO A 35 1.57 -6.61 -9.37
CA PRO A 35 0.60 -6.07 -8.44
C PRO A 35 -0.81 -6.62 -8.65
N LEU A 36 -1.43 -7.05 -7.54
CA LEU A 36 -2.82 -7.49 -7.49
C LEU A 36 -3.72 -6.44 -6.87
N TYR A 37 -3.20 -5.71 -5.88
CA TYR A 37 -3.93 -4.68 -5.16
C TYR A 37 -2.96 -3.66 -4.60
N ILE A 38 -3.31 -2.39 -4.71
CA ILE A 38 -2.54 -1.28 -4.16
C ILE A 38 -3.44 -0.48 -3.23
N GLY A 39 -2.95 -0.19 -2.03
CA GLY A 39 -3.66 0.60 -1.04
C GLY A 39 -2.74 1.51 -0.26
N LYS A 40 -3.34 2.32 0.58
CA LYS A 40 -2.63 3.21 1.50
C LYS A 40 -3.15 3.03 2.91
N ALA A 41 -2.31 3.35 3.89
CA ALA A 41 -2.66 3.25 5.30
C ALA A 41 -1.97 4.35 6.11
N ALA A 42 -2.47 4.54 7.34
CA ALA A 42 -1.92 5.44 8.35
C ALA A 42 -2.07 6.91 8.02
N THR A 43 -3.25 7.40 8.23
CA THR A 43 -3.51 8.84 8.26
C THR A 43 -3.61 9.30 9.69
N LYS A 44 -2.84 10.33 10.05
CA LYS A 44 -3.09 11.08 11.27
C LYS A 44 -4.35 11.90 11.08
N ARG A 45 -5.26 11.81 12.00
CA ARG A 45 -6.47 12.59 11.99
C ARG A 45 -6.44 13.55 13.18
N ARG A 46 -6.67 14.85 12.93
CA ARG A 46 -6.89 15.80 14.01
C ARG A 46 -8.26 15.55 14.62
N VAL A 47 -8.29 15.37 15.95
CA VAL A 47 -9.52 15.28 16.71
C VAL A 47 -9.52 16.38 17.77
N LYS A 48 -10.71 16.67 18.33
CA LYS A 48 -10.85 17.62 19.41
C LYS A 48 -9.94 17.20 20.58
N GLY A 49 -9.01 18.06 20.95
CA GLY A 49 -8.07 17.78 22.05
C GLY A 49 -6.75 17.15 21.63
N GLY A 50 -6.44 17.02 20.35
CA GLY A 50 -5.15 16.51 19.93
C GLY A 50 -5.11 15.87 18.54
N THR A 51 -4.13 15.01 18.35
CA THR A 51 -3.95 14.23 17.12
C THR A 51 -4.00 12.77 17.47
N THR A 52 -4.85 12.00 16.78
CA THR A 52 -4.85 10.55 16.91
C THR A 52 -4.51 9.90 15.59
N TRP A 53 -3.97 8.68 15.69
CA TRP A 53 -3.77 7.83 14.53
C TRP A 53 -5.08 7.14 14.17
N SER A 54 -5.55 7.35 12.96
CA SER A 54 -6.64 6.56 12.40
C SER A 54 -6.26 6.10 10.99
N GLY A 55 -6.70 4.92 10.61
CA GLY A 55 -6.42 4.37 9.30
C GLY A 55 -5.02 3.80 9.15
N GLY A 56 -4.35 3.43 10.24
CA GLY A 56 -3.09 2.69 10.22
C GLY A 56 -3.25 1.33 9.55
N LEU A 57 -2.15 0.67 9.24
CA LEU A 57 -2.17 -0.58 8.47
C LEU A 57 -3.03 -1.67 9.12
N ARG A 58 -2.96 -1.81 10.45
CA ARG A 58 -3.80 -2.75 11.19
C ARG A 58 -5.29 -2.43 11.04
N GLN A 59 -5.67 -1.17 11.19
CA GLN A 59 -7.05 -0.74 11.03
C GLN A 59 -7.51 -0.92 9.58
N ARG A 60 -6.67 -0.61 8.62
CA ARG A 60 -6.96 -0.81 7.20
C ARG A 60 -7.19 -2.28 6.89
N TYR A 61 -6.39 -3.18 7.45
CA TYR A 61 -6.58 -4.62 7.29
C TYR A 61 -7.94 -5.07 7.84
N TYR A 62 -8.29 -4.67 9.04
CA TYR A 62 -9.58 -5.04 9.63
C TYR A 62 -10.77 -4.48 8.85
N HIS A 63 -10.61 -3.32 8.23
CA HIS A 63 -11.66 -2.72 7.42
C HIS A 63 -11.83 -3.43 6.06
N ASP A 64 -10.75 -3.79 5.42
CA ASP A 64 -10.73 -4.34 4.06
C ASP A 64 -10.30 -5.82 4.00
N TRP A 65 -10.39 -6.55 5.12
CA TRP A 65 -9.83 -7.91 5.25
C TRP A 65 -10.31 -8.86 4.15
N THR A 66 -11.52 -8.72 3.66
CA THR A 66 -12.09 -9.61 2.64
C THR A 66 -11.26 -9.57 1.35
N VAL A 67 -10.99 -8.39 0.83
CA VAL A 67 -10.17 -8.25 -0.39
C VAL A 67 -8.71 -8.53 -0.10
N LEU A 68 -8.20 -8.09 1.04
CA LEU A 68 -6.79 -8.27 1.39
C LEU A 68 -6.44 -9.74 1.60
N ASP A 69 -7.30 -10.52 2.26
CA ASP A 69 -7.09 -11.95 2.41
C ASP A 69 -7.27 -12.68 1.08
N ALA A 70 -8.26 -12.28 0.27
CA ALA A 70 -8.47 -12.87 -1.05
C ALA A 70 -7.22 -12.73 -1.92
N CYS A 71 -6.56 -11.58 -1.89
CA CYS A 71 -5.30 -11.34 -2.61
C CYS A 71 -4.15 -12.22 -2.14
N MET A 72 -4.22 -12.79 -0.93
CA MET A 72 -3.14 -13.62 -0.37
C MET A 72 -3.39 -15.12 -0.48
N LYS A 73 -4.49 -15.56 -1.09
CA LYS A 73 -4.82 -16.99 -1.21
C LYS A 73 -3.98 -17.74 -2.23
N GLY A 74 -3.34 -17.07 -3.17
CA GLY A 74 -2.48 -17.71 -4.16
C GLY A 74 -1.13 -18.12 -3.57
N THR A 75 -0.51 -19.14 -4.17
CA THR A 75 0.80 -19.61 -3.74
C THR A 75 1.89 -18.56 -4.05
N GLY A 76 2.73 -18.28 -3.05
CA GLY A 76 3.88 -17.40 -3.22
C GLY A 76 3.55 -15.92 -3.32
N ARG A 77 2.35 -15.52 -2.97
CA ARG A 77 1.96 -14.11 -2.94
C ARG A 77 2.65 -13.36 -1.82
N HIS A 78 2.87 -12.07 -2.04
CA HIS A 78 3.64 -11.22 -1.13
C HIS A 78 2.93 -9.92 -0.83
N ILE A 79 3.32 -9.31 0.30
CA ILE A 79 2.93 -7.98 0.72
C ILE A 79 4.17 -7.12 0.70
N PHE A 80 4.11 -5.98 0.00
CA PHE A 80 5.18 -4.99 0.02
C PHE A 80 4.65 -3.71 0.66
N ILE A 81 5.44 -3.12 1.54
CA ILE A 81 5.10 -1.89 2.25
C ILE A 81 6.21 -0.87 2.02
N ALA A 82 5.84 0.34 1.64
CA ALA A 82 6.78 1.46 1.56
C ALA A 82 6.26 2.64 2.36
N LYS A 83 7.10 3.13 3.28
CA LYS A 83 6.80 4.34 4.04
C LYS A 83 6.77 5.55 3.11
N VAL A 84 5.76 6.40 3.26
CA VAL A 84 5.60 7.61 2.48
C VAL A 84 5.26 8.79 3.37
N ASP A 85 5.48 10.00 2.85
CA ASP A 85 4.97 11.20 3.51
C ASP A 85 3.44 11.14 3.51
N GLN A 86 2.83 11.34 4.67
CA GLN A 86 1.39 11.27 4.82
C GLN A 86 0.65 12.19 3.84
N ARG A 87 1.18 13.38 3.57
CA ARG A 87 0.57 14.35 2.67
C ARG A 87 0.59 13.91 1.21
N LYS A 88 1.49 13.00 0.86
CA LYS A 88 1.65 12.46 -0.50
C LYS A 88 1.03 11.08 -0.68
N ALA A 89 0.65 10.41 0.41
CA ALA A 89 0.19 9.02 0.36
C ALA A 89 -0.97 8.81 -0.61
N SER A 90 -1.98 9.67 -0.56
CA SER A 90 -3.14 9.57 -1.45
C SER A 90 -2.76 9.77 -2.92
N ALA A 91 -1.93 10.76 -3.23
CA ALA A 91 -1.49 11.04 -4.59
C ALA A 91 -0.62 9.91 -5.15
N ILE A 92 0.29 9.37 -4.34
CA ILE A 92 1.15 8.25 -4.74
C ILE A 92 0.32 6.99 -4.99
N GLU A 93 -0.62 6.66 -4.10
CA GLU A 93 -1.52 5.53 -4.29
C GLU A 93 -2.29 5.63 -5.62
N LYS A 94 -2.90 6.79 -5.87
CA LYS A 94 -3.66 7.03 -7.11
C LYS A 94 -2.80 6.86 -8.35
N GLN A 95 -1.59 7.39 -8.32
CA GLN A 95 -0.65 7.25 -9.43
C GLN A 95 -0.28 5.79 -9.68
N LEU A 96 0.06 5.05 -8.63
CA LEU A 96 0.44 3.65 -8.76
C LEU A 96 -0.71 2.77 -9.27
N ILE A 97 -1.94 3.02 -8.80
CA ILE A 97 -3.11 2.30 -9.29
C ILE A 97 -3.33 2.58 -10.79
N TYR A 98 -3.24 3.84 -11.18
CA TYR A 98 -3.41 4.22 -12.60
C TYR A 98 -2.32 3.59 -13.48
N GLU A 99 -1.07 3.64 -13.06
CA GLU A 99 0.05 3.10 -13.83
C GLU A 99 0.04 1.58 -13.94
N ASN A 100 -0.33 0.88 -12.86
CA ASN A 100 -0.23 -0.57 -12.76
C ASN A 100 -1.55 -1.31 -13.00
N LYS A 101 -2.67 -0.64 -12.86
CA LYS A 101 -4.02 -1.21 -13.06
C LYS A 101 -4.19 -2.58 -12.40
N PRO A 102 -4.01 -2.68 -11.05
CA PRO A 102 -4.05 -3.98 -10.38
C PRO A 102 -5.43 -4.63 -10.49
N GLU A 103 -5.45 -5.95 -10.62
CA GLU A 103 -6.67 -6.72 -10.85
C GLU A 103 -7.78 -6.46 -9.83
N TYR A 104 -7.42 -6.39 -8.54
CA TYR A 104 -8.39 -6.28 -7.45
C TYR A 104 -8.75 -4.84 -7.08
N ASN A 105 -8.12 -3.83 -7.66
CA ASN A 105 -8.55 -2.45 -7.48
C ASN A 105 -9.76 -2.17 -8.38
N GLU A 106 -10.83 -1.66 -7.79
CA GLU A 106 -12.04 -1.32 -8.55
C GLU A 106 -11.99 0.11 -9.11
N ASN A 107 -11.36 1.03 -8.37
CA ASN A 107 -11.32 2.45 -8.71
C ASN A 107 -9.90 2.91 -9.06
N GLY A 108 -9.81 4.01 -9.82
CA GLY A 108 -8.55 4.69 -10.09
C GLY A 108 -7.75 4.17 -11.27
N LYS A 109 -8.20 3.09 -11.93
CA LYS A 109 -7.45 2.49 -13.04
C LYS A 109 -7.50 3.29 -14.34
N THR A 110 -8.55 4.09 -14.51
CA THR A 110 -8.80 4.83 -15.74
C THR A 110 -8.72 6.35 -15.58
N THR A 111 -8.60 6.82 -14.35
CA THR A 111 -8.52 8.24 -14.04
C THR A 111 -7.09 8.67 -13.82
N ALA A 112 -6.56 9.47 -14.76
CA ALA A 112 -5.20 9.98 -14.64
C ALA A 112 -5.06 10.84 -13.36
N PRO A 113 -3.96 10.69 -12.60
CA PRO A 113 -3.74 11.50 -11.41
C PRO A 113 -3.44 12.95 -11.78
N LYS A 114 -3.86 13.87 -10.91
CA LYS A 114 -3.57 15.31 -11.09
C LYS A 114 -2.09 15.62 -10.91
N THR A 115 -1.42 14.86 -10.05
CA THR A 115 0.01 14.98 -9.76
C THR A 115 0.70 13.70 -10.15
N SER A 116 1.81 13.81 -10.86
CA SER A 116 2.63 12.68 -11.24
C SER A 116 4.04 12.86 -10.66
N TRP A 117 4.55 11.82 -10.03
CA TRP A 117 5.84 11.82 -9.37
C TRP A 117 6.80 10.90 -10.12
N VAL A 118 8.07 11.26 -10.14
CA VAL A 118 9.11 10.31 -10.52
C VAL A 118 9.42 9.48 -9.28
N LEU A 119 8.94 8.23 -9.26
CA LEU A 119 9.10 7.35 -8.11
C LEU A 119 10.25 6.39 -8.35
N ILE A 120 11.20 6.39 -7.42
CA ILE A 120 12.35 5.48 -7.43
C ILE A 120 12.04 4.37 -6.43
N HIS A 121 11.94 3.14 -6.94
CA HIS A 121 11.66 1.96 -6.12
C HIS A 121 12.96 1.26 -5.76
N LYS A 122 13.20 1.08 -4.45
CA LYS A 122 14.42 0.49 -3.89
C LYS A 122 14.11 -0.75 -3.06
N GLY A 123 15.10 -1.61 -2.93
CA GLY A 123 15.02 -2.82 -2.15
C GLY A 123 14.38 -3.98 -2.91
N THR A 124 13.98 -5.03 -2.20
CA THR A 124 13.14 -6.09 -2.76
C THR A 124 11.76 -5.50 -2.96
N ARG A 125 11.33 -5.36 -4.20
CA ARG A 125 10.22 -4.52 -4.57
C ARG A 125 9.19 -5.23 -5.44
N PRO A 126 7.93 -4.76 -5.46
CA PRO A 126 6.97 -5.24 -6.45
C PRO A 126 7.42 -4.84 -7.85
N LYS A 127 6.88 -5.54 -8.84
CA LYS A 127 7.18 -5.29 -10.26
C LYS A 127 6.33 -4.10 -10.73
N MET A 128 6.83 -2.90 -10.48
CA MET A 128 6.13 -1.67 -10.82
C MET A 128 6.41 -1.23 -12.24
N LYS A 129 5.38 -0.77 -12.94
CA LYS A 129 5.56 -0.08 -14.22
C LYS A 129 6.23 1.26 -13.96
N LYS A 130 7.01 1.73 -14.94
CA LYS A 130 7.64 3.04 -14.87
C LYS A 130 6.57 4.12 -14.77
N GLY A 131 6.82 5.10 -13.91
CA GLY A 131 5.92 6.21 -13.72
C GLY A 131 5.75 7.06 -15.00
N LEU A 132 4.66 7.80 -15.02
CA LEU A 132 4.43 8.82 -16.04
C LEU A 132 5.42 9.96 -15.75
N ALA A 133 6.54 9.93 -16.39
CA ALA A 133 7.50 11.01 -16.28
C ALA A 133 6.98 12.27 -16.98
#